data_d23be2ce782669d169aa68d6d4fe87ff
#
_entry.id   d23be2ce782669d169aa68d6d4fe87ff
#
_cell.length_a   1.000
_cell.length_b   1.000
_cell.length_c   1.000
_cell.angle_alpha   90.00
_cell.angle_beta   90.00
_cell.angle_gamma   90.00
#
_symmetry.space_group_name_H-M   'P 1'
#
loop_
_entity.id
_entity.type
_entity.pdbx_description
1 polymer ?
#
loop_
_entity_poly.entity_id
_entity_poly.type
_entity_poly.pdbx_seq_one_letter_code
_entity_poly.pdbx_strand_id
1 'polypeptide(L)'
;MNILFAIGNTPLVELINIIRKPDVKVLCKLEGCNPGGSIKDRPALYMIEKAEQRGELTKGKIILEPTSGNTGIAIAMIGAAKGYQVDLCMPECVSMERRLILEGLGSQVFLTPAKSNIDGAIKKAHELLEKDSDKY
;
A
#
# COMPACT_ATOMS: atom_id res chain seq x y z
N MET A 1 -0.74 -18.17 12.20
CA MET A 1 -0.06 -17.76 10.93
C MET A 1 -0.48 -16.31 10.66
N ASN A 2 0.47 -15.40 10.42
CA ASN A 2 0.16 -13.99 10.17
C ASN A 2 -0.12 -13.81 8.66
N ILE A 3 -1.01 -12.88 8.28
CA ILE A 3 -1.36 -12.54 6.89
C ILE A 3 -0.13 -12.15 6.05
N LEU A 4 0.92 -11.62 6.67
CA LEU A 4 2.18 -11.24 6.02
C LEU A 4 2.89 -12.41 5.33
N PHE A 5 2.71 -13.64 5.83
CA PHE A 5 3.26 -14.84 5.19
C PHE A 5 2.56 -15.23 3.87
N ALA A 6 1.38 -14.67 3.61
CA ALA A 6 0.66 -14.86 2.36
C ALA A 6 1.12 -13.92 1.24
N ILE A 7 1.95 -12.91 1.56
CA ILE A 7 2.47 -11.98 0.57
C ILE A 7 3.54 -12.68 -0.28
N GLY A 8 3.37 -12.59 -1.59
CA GLY A 8 4.27 -13.28 -2.53
C GLY A 8 3.82 -14.70 -2.85
N ASN A 9 4.73 -15.51 -3.38
CA ASN A 9 4.45 -16.86 -3.88
C ASN A 9 3.20 -16.96 -4.78
N THR A 10 2.85 -15.86 -5.44
CA THR A 10 1.69 -15.78 -6.33
C THR A 10 1.83 -16.74 -7.51
N PRO A 11 0.74 -17.30 -8.04
CA PRO A 11 0.80 -18.23 -9.15
C PRO A 11 1.44 -17.61 -10.41
N LEU A 12 2.16 -18.43 -11.15
CA LEU A 12 2.64 -18.13 -12.50
C LEU A 12 1.90 -19.03 -13.48
N VAL A 13 1.15 -18.45 -14.40
CA VAL A 13 0.29 -19.17 -15.33
C VAL A 13 0.70 -18.87 -16.77
N GLU A 14 0.60 -19.88 -17.67
CA GLU A 14 0.82 -19.70 -19.09
C GLU A 14 -0.47 -19.24 -19.79
N LEU A 15 -0.38 -18.21 -20.62
CA LEU A 15 -1.48 -17.66 -21.40
C LEU A 15 -1.50 -18.32 -22.79
N ILE A 16 -2.09 -19.49 -22.87
CA ILE A 16 -1.97 -20.41 -24.02
C ILE A 16 -2.60 -19.82 -25.32
N ASN A 17 -3.71 -19.08 -25.19
CA ASN A 17 -4.50 -18.63 -26.35
C ASN A 17 -4.20 -17.20 -26.82
N ILE A 18 -3.27 -16.49 -26.18
CA ILE A 18 -2.98 -15.08 -26.51
C ILE A 18 -2.02 -14.98 -27.70
N ILE A 19 -1.06 -15.89 -27.81
CA ILE A 19 -0.06 -15.89 -28.87
C ILE A 19 -0.16 -17.18 -29.68
N ARG A 20 -0.33 -17.03 -31.00
CA ARG A 20 -0.37 -18.15 -31.95
C ARG A 20 1.01 -18.43 -32.60
N LYS A 21 2.11 -18.26 -31.86
CA LYS A 21 3.46 -18.57 -32.30
C LYS A 21 3.96 -19.77 -31.51
N PRO A 22 4.33 -20.89 -32.18
CA PRO A 22 4.65 -22.16 -31.51
C PRO A 22 5.86 -22.08 -30.57
N ASP A 23 6.80 -21.19 -30.85
CA ASP A 23 8.06 -21.07 -30.08
C ASP A 23 8.03 -19.93 -29.04
N VAL A 24 6.86 -19.33 -28.76
CA VAL A 24 6.73 -18.22 -27.83
C VAL A 24 5.78 -18.62 -26.70
N LYS A 25 6.28 -18.52 -25.44
CA LYS A 25 5.47 -18.65 -24.24
C LYS A 25 5.25 -17.30 -23.59
N VAL A 26 4.02 -17.02 -23.21
CA VAL A 26 3.67 -15.85 -22.40
C VAL A 26 3.21 -16.32 -21.04
N LEU A 27 3.91 -15.85 -20.01
CA LEU A 27 3.63 -16.19 -18.62
C LEU A 27 3.07 -14.96 -17.89
N CYS A 28 2.03 -15.15 -17.12
CA CYS A 28 1.42 -14.11 -16.29
C CYS A 28 1.59 -14.44 -14.80
N LYS A 29 2.20 -13.50 -14.08
CA LYS A 29 2.30 -13.56 -12.62
C LYS A 29 1.04 -12.96 -12.01
N LEU A 30 0.24 -13.77 -11.31
CA LEU A 30 -1.06 -13.34 -10.78
C LEU A 30 -0.91 -12.55 -9.47
N GLU A 31 -0.42 -11.32 -9.55
CA GLU A 31 -0.15 -10.47 -8.38
C GLU A 31 -1.43 -10.02 -7.64
N GLY A 32 -2.61 -10.14 -8.23
CA GLY A 32 -3.89 -9.99 -7.57
C GLY A 32 -4.17 -11.03 -6.47
N CYS A 33 -3.40 -12.14 -6.45
CA CYS A 33 -3.48 -13.17 -5.41
C CYS A 33 -2.75 -12.80 -4.11
N ASN A 34 -2.04 -11.67 -4.05
CA ASN A 34 -1.55 -11.15 -2.78
C ASN A 34 -2.73 -10.77 -1.86
N PRO A 35 -2.60 -10.84 -0.52
CA PRO A 35 -3.70 -10.58 0.41
C PRO A 35 -4.30 -9.17 0.33
N GLY A 36 -3.50 -8.15 -0.01
CA GLY A 36 -3.99 -6.79 -0.31
C GLY A 36 -4.48 -6.61 -1.74
N GLY A 37 -4.51 -7.68 -2.55
CA GLY A 37 -5.06 -7.69 -3.91
C GLY A 37 -4.15 -7.13 -4.99
N SER A 38 -2.87 -6.89 -4.73
CA SER A 38 -1.97 -6.32 -5.74
C SER A 38 -0.49 -6.61 -5.48
N ILE A 39 0.34 -6.30 -6.50
CA ILE A 39 1.81 -6.34 -6.38
C ILE A 39 2.35 -5.40 -5.29
N LYS A 40 1.56 -4.40 -4.85
CA LYS A 40 2.03 -3.39 -3.88
C LYS A 40 2.27 -3.97 -2.49
N ASP A 41 1.71 -5.11 -2.18
CA ASP A 41 1.99 -5.81 -0.92
C ASP A 41 3.48 -6.13 -0.76
N ARG A 42 4.15 -6.50 -1.85
CA ARG A 42 5.59 -6.81 -1.84
C ARG A 42 6.47 -5.61 -1.49
N PRO A 43 6.43 -4.49 -2.24
CA PRO A 43 7.25 -3.33 -1.90
C PRO A 43 6.86 -2.71 -0.56
N ALA A 44 5.58 -2.68 -0.18
CA ALA A 44 5.13 -2.14 1.10
C ALA A 44 5.71 -2.95 2.27
N LEU A 45 5.65 -4.28 2.21
CA LEU A 45 6.25 -5.14 3.23
C LEU A 45 7.76 -4.89 3.35
N TYR A 46 8.46 -4.87 2.20
CA TYR A 46 9.90 -4.64 2.18
C TYR A 46 10.30 -3.27 2.75
N MET A 47 9.59 -2.20 2.40
CA MET A 47 9.85 -0.84 2.90
C MET A 47 9.69 -0.77 4.43
N ILE A 48 8.58 -1.32 4.95
CA ILE A 48 8.30 -1.32 6.39
C ILE A 48 9.35 -2.14 7.15
N GLU A 49 9.67 -3.35 6.69
CA GLU A 49 10.68 -4.19 7.34
C GLU A 49 12.08 -3.57 7.31
N LYS A 50 12.43 -2.88 6.21
CA LYS A 50 13.71 -2.17 6.12
C LYS A 50 13.76 -0.95 7.04
N ALA A 51 12.67 -0.22 7.18
CA ALA A 51 12.60 0.90 8.12
C ALA A 51 12.71 0.43 9.59
N GLU A 52 12.07 -0.70 9.94
CA GLU A 52 12.23 -1.34 11.24
C GLU A 52 13.69 -1.78 11.49
N GLN A 53 14.31 -2.45 10.52
CA GLN A 53 15.70 -2.92 10.62
C GLN A 53 16.71 -1.78 10.80
N ARG A 54 16.44 -0.62 10.19
CA ARG A 54 17.30 0.58 10.33
C ARG A 54 16.99 1.41 11.56
N GLY A 55 15.95 1.06 12.32
CA GLY A 55 15.50 1.82 13.48
C GLY A 55 14.81 3.14 13.14
N GLU A 56 14.44 3.36 11.87
CA GLU A 56 13.70 4.53 11.40
C GLU A 56 12.22 4.44 11.80
N LEU A 57 11.65 3.24 11.74
CA LEU A 57 10.30 2.93 12.19
C LEU A 57 10.35 2.16 13.50
N THR A 58 10.00 2.84 14.60
CA THR A 58 9.99 2.30 15.96
C THR A 58 8.57 2.21 16.51
N LYS A 59 8.39 1.47 17.61
CA LYS A 59 7.08 1.41 18.31
C LYS A 59 6.62 2.81 18.72
N GLY A 60 5.36 3.13 18.40
CA GLY A 60 4.75 4.42 18.71
C GLY A 60 4.80 5.42 17.55
N LYS A 61 5.65 5.18 16.55
CA LYS A 61 5.61 5.95 15.30
C LYS A 61 4.40 5.57 14.44
N ILE A 62 3.92 6.54 13.68
CA ILE A 62 2.82 6.40 12.73
C ILE A 62 3.39 6.39 11.31
N ILE A 63 2.96 5.44 10.50
CA ILE A 63 3.33 5.41 9.09
C ILE A 63 2.48 6.43 8.34
N LEU A 64 3.12 7.38 7.66
CA LEU A 64 2.46 8.41 6.87
C LEU A 64 2.71 8.17 5.38
N GLU A 65 1.64 8.08 4.58
CA GLU A 65 1.76 7.80 3.15
C GLU A 65 0.76 8.63 2.31
N PRO A 66 1.25 9.40 1.33
CA PRO A 66 0.40 10.01 0.31
C PRO A 66 0.09 9.01 -0.80
N THR A 67 -1.18 8.66 -0.98
CA THR A 67 -1.57 7.62 -1.93
C THR A 67 -2.95 7.86 -2.54
N SER A 68 -3.19 7.32 -3.72
CA SER A 68 -4.52 7.23 -4.34
C SER A 68 -4.89 5.80 -4.72
N GLY A 69 -4.03 4.82 -4.40
CA GLY A 69 -4.14 3.48 -4.96
C GLY A 69 -3.79 2.34 -4.01
N ASN A 70 -3.39 1.24 -4.63
CA ASN A 70 -3.13 -0.03 -3.95
C ASN A 70 -1.95 0.02 -2.95
N THR A 71 -1.05 0.99 -3.08
CA THR A 71 0.03 1.21 -2.09
C THR A 71 -0.55 1.51 -0.71
N GLY A 72 -1.57 2.38 -0.62
CA GLY A 72 -2.24 2.68 0.64
C GLY A 72 -2.90 1.46 1.26
N ILE A 73 -3.56 0.61 0.46
CA ILE A 73 -4.19 -0.63 0.95
C ILE A 73 -3.12 -1.58 1.52
N ALA A 74 -2.02 -1.76 0.78
CA ALA A 74 -0.92 -2.61 1.22
C ALA A 74 -0.27 -2.12 2.53
N ILE A 75 0.03 -0.83 2.63
CA ILE A 75 0.62 -0.22 3.83
C ILE A 75 -0.35 -0.29 5.02
N ALA A 76 -1.64 -0.01 4.80
CA ALA A 76 -2.67 -0.11 5.85
C ALA A 76 -2.79 -1.53 6.40
N MET A 77 -2.86 -2.53 5.52
CA MET A 77 -2.95 -3.95 5.90
C MET A 77 -1.71 -4.41 6.67
N ILE A 78 -0.52 -4.06 6.18
CA ILE A 78 0.75 -4.47 6.81
C ILE A 78 0.94 -3.72 8.13
N GLY A 79 0.63 -2.42 8.17
CA GLY A 79 0.65 -1.61 9.39
C GLY A 79 -0.25 -2.21 10.47
N ALA A 80 -1.50 -2.50 10.14
CA ALA A 80 -2.45 -3.16 11.05
C ALA A 80 -1.91 -4.52 11.55
N ALA A 81 -1.36 -5.35 10.65
CA ALA A 81 -0.81 -6.66 11.00
C ALA A 81 0.44 -6.59 11.91
N LYS A 82 1.20 -5.49 11.83
CA LYS A 82 2.42 -5.23 12.64
C LYS A 82 2.13 -4.36 13.89
N GLY A 83 0.91 -3.82 14.03
CA GLY A 83 0.49 -2.99 15.17
C GLY A 83 0.91 -1.52 15.06
N TYR A 84 1.15 -1.02 13.84
CA TYR A 84 1.37 0.39 13.56
C TYR A 84 0.07 1.10 13.22
N GLN A 85 -0.07 2.33 13.70
CA GLN A 85 -1.04 3.26 13.16
C GLN A 85 -0.58 3.70 11.76
N VAL A 86 -1.55 3.88 10.85
CA VAL A 86 -1.29 4.36 9.49
C VAL A 86 -2.16 5.56 9.20
N ASP A 87 -1.53 6.66 8.81
CA ASP A 87 -2.16 7.91 8.36
C ASP A 87 -1.96 8.03 6.84
N LEU A 88 -3.06 8.17 6.10
CA LEU A 88 -3.05 8.22 4.66
C LEU A 88 -3.59 9.55 4.15
N CYS A 89 -2.81 10.23 3.30
CA CYS A 89 -3.27 11.41 2.60
C CYS A 89 -3.72 11.02 1.18
N MET A 90 -4.95 11.40 0.79
CA MET A 90 -5.48 11.05 -0.53
C MET A 90 -6.46 12.09 -1.07
N PRO A 91 -6.57 12.23 -2.41
CA PRO A 91 -7.54 13.12 -2.99
C PRO A 91 -8.98 12.62 -2.74
N GLU A 92 -9.91 13.55 -2.53
CA GLU A 92 -11.31 13.23 -2.26
C GLU A 92 -12.06 12.55 -3.42
N CYS A 93 -11.48 12.54 -4.63
CA CYS A 93 -12.03 11.84 -5.79
C CYS A 93 -11.79 10.33 -5.80
N VAL A 94 -11.07 9.77 -4.80
CA VAL A 94 -10.96 8.31 -4.67
C VAL A 94 -12.30 7.69 -4.32
N SER A 95 -12.54 6.46 -4.79
CA SER A 95 -13.83 5.78 -4.57
C SER A 95 -14.14 5.56 -3.09
N MET A 96 -15.43 5.52 -2.77
CA MET A 96 -15.90 5.32 -1.40
C MET A 96 -15.47 3.93 -0.87
N GLU A 97 -15.50 2.91 -1.73
CA GLU A 97 -15.09 1.55 -1.37
C GLU A 97 -13.65 1.51 -0.88
N ARG A 98 -12.76 2.28 -1.53
CA ARG A 98 -11.35 2.35 -1.11
C ARG A 98 -11.21 3.00 0.26
N ARG A 99 -11.95 4.08 0.54
CA ARG A 99 -11.95 4.72 1.87
C ARG A 99 -12.42 3.75 2.94
N LEU A 100 -13.53 3.04 2.69
CA LEU A 100 -14.07 2.06 3.62
C LEU A 100 -13.09 0.91 3.90
N ILE A 101 -12.35 0.43 2.89
CA ILE A 101 -11.31 -0.59 3.09
C ILE A 101 -10.21 -0.06 4.02
N LEU A 102 -9.73 1.16 3.80
CA LEU A 102 -8.65 1.76 4.59
C LEU A 102 -9.08 2.03 6.04
N GLU A 103 -10.29 2.55 6.23
CA GLU A 103 -10.88 2.78 7.55
C GLU A 103 -11.13 1.45 8.27
N GLY A 104 -11.61 0.42 7.54
CA GLY A 104 -11.78 -0.94 8.08
C GLY A 104 -10.47 -1.60 8.50
N LEU A 105 -9.34 -1.20 7.91
CA LEU A 105 -7.98 -1.60 8.32
C LEU A 105 -7.43 -0.74 9.47
N GLY A 106 -8.20 0.21 10.00
CA GLY A 106 -7.83 1.06 11.12
C GLY A 106 -6.98 2.28 10.75
N SER A 107 -6.87 2.61 9.45
CA SER A 107 -6.11 3.78 9.01
C SER A 107 -6.91 5.07 9.20
N GLN A 108 -6.20 6.16 9.54
CA GLN A 108 -6.75 7.51 9.47
C GLN A 108 -6.58 8.07 8.06
N VAL A 109 -7.66 8.60 7.47
CA VAL A 109 -7.65 9.14 6.10
C VAL A 109 -7.79 10.66 6.13
N PHE A 110 -6.82 11.37 5.55
CA PHE A 110 -6.82 12.81 5.32
C PHE A 110 -7.15 13.10 3.87
N LEU A 111 -8.33 13.64 3.62
CA LEU A 111 -8.76 13.99 2.27
C LEU A 111 -8.20 15.34 1.84
N THR A 112 -7.77 15.43 0.58
CA THR A 112 -7.31 16.65 -0.06
C THR A 112 -8.17 17.00 -1.27
N PRO A 113 -8.24 18.28 -1.69
CA PRO A 113 -9.09 18.68 -2.80
C PRO A 113 -8.84 17.89 -4.08
N ALA A 114 -9.90 17.40 -4.74
CA ALA A 114 -9.82 16.59 -5.96
C ALA A 114 -8.97 17.24 -7.06
N LYS A 115 -9.09 18.58 -7.22
CA LYS A 115 -8.33 19.34 -8.23
C LYS A 115 -6.81 19.26 -8.08
N SER A 116 -6.33 18.99 -6.87
CA SER A 116 -4.89 18.88 -6.57
C SER A 116 -4.35 17.46 -6.77
N ASN A 117 -5.23 16.49 -7.05
CA ASN A 117 -4.88 15.08 -7.29
C ASN A 117 -3.87 14.56 -6.27
N ILE A 118 -2.93 13.71 -6.70
CA ILE A 118 -1.88 13.13 -5.83
C ILE A 118 -0.92 14.19 -5.27
N ASP A 119 -0.65 15.27 -6.00
CA ASP A 119 0.22 16.34 -5.55
C ASP A 119 -0.32 17.03 -4.28
N GLY A 120 -1.63 17.19 -4.17
CA GLY A 120 -2.28 17.67 -2.95
C GLY A 120 -2.07 16.74 -1.76
N ALA A 121 -2.15 15.44 -2.00
CA ALA A 121 -1.90 14.44 -0.96
C ALA A 121 -0.44 14.44 -0.50
N ILE A 122 0.52 14.55 -1.42
CA ILE A 122 1.96 14.67 -1.12
C ILE A 122 2.23 15.91 -0.28
N LYS A 123 1.69 17.07 -0.70
CA LYS A 123 1.83 18.32 0.05
C LYS A 123 1.28 18.18 1.47
N LYS A 124 0.09 17.57 1.61
CA LYS A 124 -0.53 17.34 2.91
C LYS A 124 0.30 16.44 3.82
N ALA A 125 0.91 15.39 3.27
CA ALA A 125 1.79 14.51 4.02
C ALA A 125 3.05 15.27 4.52
N HIS A 126 3.66 16.09 3.69
CA HIS A 126 4.78 16.95 4.11
C HIS A 126 4.39 17.92 5.22
N GLU A 127 3.24 18.58 5.11
CA GLU A 127 2.72 19.49 6.15
C GLU A 127 2.54 18.77 7.51
N LEU A 128 2.05 17.52 7.49
CA LEU A 128 1.89 16.72 8.70
C LEU A 128 3.23 16.31 9.30
N LEU A 129 4.15 15.88 8.47
CA LEU A 129 5.52 15.50 8.88
C LEU A 129 6.29 16.69 9.47
N GLU A 130 6.23 17.87 8.83
CA GLU A 130 6.88 19.09 9.33
C GLU A 130 6.31 19.57 10.66
N LYS A 131 5.01 19.37 10.87
CA LYS A 131 4.34 19.76 12.11
C LYS A 131 4.73 18.89 13.31
N ASP A 132 5.02 17.60 13.09
CA ASP A 132 5.36 16.65 14.15
C ASP A 132 6.19 15.47 13.59
N SER A 133 7.47 15.73 13.34
CA SER A 133 8.42 14.76 12.78
C SER A 133 8.72 13.59 13.73
N ASP A 134 8.50 13.76 15.03
CA ASP A 134 8.73 12.70 16.01
C ASP A 134 7.62 11.67 16.00
N LYS A 135 6.43 12.08 15.58
CA LYS A 135 5.25 11.24 15.49
C LYS A 135 5.31 10.27 14.29
N TYR A 136 5.87 10.71 13.17
CA TYR A 136 5.87 9.98 11.90
C TYR A 136 7.19 9.29 11.58
#